data_c51eeddf3f8a03973f2a68f6028e10c9
#
_entry.id   c51eeddf3f8a03973f2a68f6028e10c9
#
_cell.length_a   1.000
_cell.length_b   1.000
_cell.length_c   1.000
_cell.angle_alpha   90.00
_cell.angle_beta   90.00
_cell.angle_gamma   90.00
#
_symmetry.space_group_name_H-M   'P 1'
#
loop_
_entity.id
_entity.type
_entity.pdbx_description
1 polymer ?
#
loop_
_entity_poly.entity_id
_entity_poly.type
_entity_poly.pdbx_seq_one_letter_code
_entity_poly.pdbx_strand_id
1 'polypeptide(L)'
;MRADGLLFTLDRWGRLILPGTLLLFFVLLTLAPLRAPYLSDALPLLPALVVFQFSLATPERLPGPLLLAMGILLDLLLGGPGAPVGVSALGFVLIRAAVVANRRYLVGVPFLFQWIGFCLLILGYVFIVWIFTAIWTWTNIDPGPAVSQYLSLIHI
;
A
#
# COMPACT_ATOMS: atom_id res chain seq x y z
N MET A 1 10.43 -24.99 31.61
CA MET A 1 10.39 -23.54 31.91
C MET A 1 11.24 -22.62 31.00
N ARG A 2 12.23 -23.10 30.20
CA ARG A 2 12.98 -22.22 29.24
C ARG A 2 12.39 -22.24 27.82
N ALA A 3 11.70 -23.29 27.41
CA ALA A 3 11.12 -23.40 26.06
C ALA A 3 9.95 -22.43 25.86
N ASP A 4 9.14 -22.21 26.89
CA ASP A 4 7.97 -21.33 26.82
C ASP A 4 8.37 -19.86 26.63
N GLY A 5 9.50 -19.44 27.19
CA GLY A 5 10.05 -18.10 27.03
C GLY A 5 10.57 -17.82 25.60
N LEU A 6 11.20 -18.81 24.97
CA LEU A 6 11.71 -18.69 23.60
C LEU A 6 10.55 -18.66 22.59
N LEU A 7 9.57 -19.52 22.74
CA LEU A 7 8.37 -19.54 21.87
C LEU A 7 7.60 -18.23 21.98
N PHE A 8 7.44 -17.69 23.17
CA PHE A 8 6.79 -16.40 23.39
C PHE A 8 7.56 -15.24 22.76
N THR A 9 8.89 -15.27 22.87
CA THR A 9 9.76 -14.26 22.26
C THR A 9 9.72 -14.34 20.74
N LEU A 10 9.79 -15.54 20.17
CA LEU A 10 9.69 -15.78 18.72
C LEU A 10 8.33 -15.36 18.16
N ASP A 11 7.23 -15.67 18.85
CA ASP A 11 5.89 -15.25 18.46
C ASP A 11 5.75 -13.72 18.49
N ARG A 12 6.30 -13.05 19.48
CA ARG A 12 6.32 -11.59 19.57
C ARG A 12 7.11 -10.95 18.43
N TRP A 13 8.31 -11.46 18.13
CA TRP A 13 9.14 -10.97 17.03
C TRP A 13 8.49 -11.26 15.67
N GLY A 14 7.93 -12.45 15.48
CA GLY A 14 7.20 -12.81 14.28
C GLY A 14 6.04 -11.85 14.00
N ARG A 15 5.25 -11.54 15.03
CA ARG A 15 4.13 -10.60 14.91
C ARG A 15 4.54 -9.14 14.64
N LEU A 16 5.74 -8.73 15.06
CA LEU A 16 6.27 -7.39 14.80
C LEU A 16 6.84 -7.27 13.39
N ILE A 17 7.50 -8.31 12.90
CA ILE A 17 8.18 -8.32 11.61
C ILE A 17 7.20 -8.63 10.46
N LEU A 18 6.15 -9.43 10.71
CA LEU A 18 5.20 -9.89 9.70
C LEU A 18 4.63 -8.77 8.78
N PRO A 19 4.15 -7.62 9.30
CA PRO A 19 3.63 -6.58 8.42
C PRO A 19 4.68 -5.99 7.47
N GLY A 20 5.90 -5.78 8.00
CA GLY A 20 7.00 -5.25 7.20
C GLY A 20 7.49 -6.22 6.12
N THR A 21 7.62 -7.51 6.47
CA THR A 21 8.02 -8.55 5.51
C THR A 21 6.96 -8.78 4.44
N LEU A 22 5.69 -8.76 4.82
CA LEU A 22 4.59 -8.89 3.87
C LEU A 22 4.52 -7.69 2.92
N LEU A 23 4.71 -6.48 3.46
CA LEU A 23 4.77 -5.27 2.65
C LEU A 23 5.95 -5.32 1.67
N LEU A 24 7.14 -5.70 2.15
CA LEU A 24 8.32 -5.89 1.31
C LEU A 24 8.09 -6.95 0.23
N PHE A 25 7.46 -8.07 0.59
CA PHE A 25 7.11 -9.13 -0.36
C PHE A 25 6.24 -8.59 -1.49
N PHE A 26 5.18 -7.84 -1.20
CA PHE A 26 4.32 -7.27 -2.23
C PHE A 26 5.00 -6.16 -3.03
N VAL A 27 5.89 -5.37 -2.42
CA VAL A 27 6.72 -4.40 -3.15
C VAL A 27 7.64 -5.13 -4.15
N LEU A 28 8.28 -6.22 -3.74
CA LEU A 28 9.12 -7.01 -4.65
C LEU A 28 8.30 -7.77 -5.69
N LEU A 29 7.09 -8.20 -5.35
CA LEU A 29 6.19 -8.87 -6.29
C LEU A 29 5.78 -7.96 -7.46
N THR A 30 5.77 -6.62 -7.27
CA THR A 30 5.52 -5.69 -8.37
C THR A 30 6.57 -5.74 -9.48
N LEU A 31 7.77 -6.27 -9.18
CA LEU A 31 8.82 -6.49 -10.18
C LEU A 31 8.63 -7.77 -10.99
N ALA A 32 7.74 -8.66 -10.55
CA ALA A 32 7.52 -9.92 -11.24
C ALA A 32 6.87 -9.65 -12.61
N PRO A 33 7.46 -10.14 -13.73
CA PRO A 33 6.90 -9.95 -15.06
C PRO A 33 5.69 -10.88 -15.28
N LEU A 34 4.62 -10.64 -14.52
CA LEU A 34 3.38 -11.40 -14.65
C LEU A 34 2.68 -10.96 -15.94
N ARG A 35 2.65 -11.86 -16.93
CA ARG A 35 2.06 -11.61 -18.26
C ARG A 35 0.52 -11.67 -18.26
N ALA A 36 -0.11 -11.51 -17.12
CA ALA A 36 -1.57 -11.46 -17.03
C ALA A 36 -2.03 -9.99 -17.19
N PRO A 37 -2.75 -9.64 -18.25
CA PRO A 37 -3.01 -8.23 -18.62
C PRO A 37 -3.74 -7.43 -17.54
N TYR A 38 -4.60 -8.06 -16.75
CA TYR A 38 -5.33 -7.38 -15.66
C TYR A 38 -4.57 -7.37 -14.33
N LEU A 39 -3.73 -8.36 -14.09
CA LEU A 39 -2.98 -8.48 -12.84
C LEU A 39 -1.78 -7.54 -12.81
N SER A 40 -1.12 -7.30 -13.96
CA SER A 40 0.01 -6.38 -14.06
C SER A 40 -0.35 -4.96 -13.62
N ASP A 41 -1.54 -4.49 -13.94
CA ASP A 41 -2.00 -3.13 -13.60
C ASP A 41 -2.35 -2.99 -12.11
N ALA A 42 -2.84 -4.07 -11.48
CA ALA A 42 -3.19 -4.07 -10.07
C ALA A 42 -1.99 -4.28 -9.13
N LEU A 43 -0.91 -4.91 -9.59
CA LEU A 43 0.26 -5.23 -8.78
C LEU A 43 0.83 -4.04 -7.99
N PRO A 44 1.01 -2.83 -8.58
CA PRO A 44 1.53 -1.68 -7.85
C PRO A 44 0.65 -1.21 -6.69
N LEU A 45 -0.63 -1.58 -6.69
CA LEU A 45 -1.60 -1.20 -5.67
C LEU A 45 -1.71 -2.24 -4.53
N LEU A 46 -1.18 -3.47 -4.71
CA LEU A 46 -1.20 -4.50 -3.68
C LEU A 46 -0.47 -4.09 -2.38
N PRO A 47 0.70 -3.42 -2.42
CA PRO A 47 1.30 -2.89 -1.21
C PRO A 47 0.39 -1.95 -0.42
N ALA A 48 -0.43 -1.13 -1.11
CA ALA A 48 -1.39 -0.24 -0.47
C ALA A 48 -2.51 -1.00 0.27
N LEU A 49 -2.93 -2.18 -0.24
CA LEU A 49 -3.85 -3.08 0.45
C LEU A 49 -3.26 -3.58 1.77
N VAL A 50 -1.99 -3.97 1.77
CA VAL A 50 -1.28 -4.39 3.00
C VAL A 50 -1.23 -3.26 4.00
N VAL A 51 -0.87 -2.04 3.56
CA VAL A 51 -0.85 -0.85 4.41
C VAL A 51 -2.23 -0.59 5.02
N PHE A 52 -3.30 -0.68 4.23
CA PHE A 52 -4.67 -0.49 4.71
C PHE A 52 -5.03 -1.52 5.80
N GLN A 53 -4.86 -2.81 5.52
CA GLN A 53 -5.25 -3.89 6.42
C GLN A 53 -4.49 -3.85 7.75
N PHE A 54 -3.17 -3.64 7.71
CA PHE A 54 -2.38 -3.55 8.95
C PHE A 54 -2.60 -2.24 9.69
N SER A 55 -2.88 -1.13 9.00
CA SER A 55 -3.25 0.13 9.67
C SER A 55 -4.61 0.02 10.38
N LEU A 56 -5.50 -0.82 9.86
CA LEU A 56 -6.80 -1.09 10.48
C LEU A 56 -6.67 -2.05 11.66
N ALA A 57 -5.96 -3.17 11.48
CA ALA A 57 -5.84 -4.22 12.49
C ALA A 57 -4.84 -3.85 13.61
N THR A 58 -3.62 -3.47 13.24
CA THR A 58 -2.50 -3.25 14.17
C THR A 58 -1.62 -2.06 13.74
N PRO A 59 -2.10 -0.80 13.90
CA PRO A 59 -1.40 0.39 13.42
C PRO A 59 -0.01 0.59 14.06
N GLU A 60 0.18 0.05 15.28
CA GLU A 60 1.44 0.14 16.03
C GLU A 60 2.59 -0.66 15.38
N ARG A 61 2.25 -1.70 14.61
CA ARG A 61 3.22 -2.59 13.95
C ARG A 61 3.71 -2.08 12.61
N LEU A 62 3.10 -1.01 12.10
CA LEU A 62 3.45 -0.41 10.82
C LEU A 62 3.87 1.06 11.03
N PRO A 63 5.08 1.32 11.56
CA PRO A 63 5.52 2.67 11.84
C PRO A 63 5.69 3.50 10.56
N GLY A 64 5.45 4.82 10.67
CA GLY A 64 5.57 5.75 9.54
C GLY A 64 6.92 5.68 8.79
N PRO A 65 8.07 5.65 9.46
CA PRO A 65 9.37 5.51 8.79
C PRO A 65 9.51 4.27 7.92
N LEU A 66 8.92 3.14 8.34
CA LEU A 66 8.90 1.91 7.52
C LEU A 66 8.10 2.12 6.23
N LEU A 67 6.94 2.77 6.32
CA LEU A 67 6.11 3.07 5.15
C LEU A 67 6.82 4.02 4.18
N LEU A 68 7.51 5.04 4.71
CA LEU A 68 8.32 5.94 3.89
C LEU A 68 9.42 5.16 3.15
N ALA A 69 10.17 4.31 3.85
CA ALA A 69 11.22 3.52 3.25
C ALA A 69 10.69 2.57 2.17
N MET A 70 9.57 1.87 2.43
CA MET A 70 8.96 0.94 1.48
C MET A 70 8.33 1.65 0.28
N GLY A 71 7.74 2.83 0.48
CA GLY A 71 7.20 3.62 -0.62
C GLY A 71 8.31 4.21 -1.51
N ILE A 72 9.40 4.71 -0.93
CA ILE A 72 10.58 5.15 -1.69
C ILE A 72 11.18 3.98 -2.45
N LEU A 73 11.29 2.81 -1.83
CA LEU A 73 11.78 1.60 -2.49
C LEU A 73 10.90 1.25 -3.69
N LEU A 74 9.57 1.30 -3.55
CA LEU A 74 8.63 1.05 -4.64
C LEU A 74 8.84 2.04 -5.79
N ASP A 75 8.95 3.33 -5.48
CA ASP A 75 9.17 4.38 -6.50
C ASP A 75 10.51 4.19 -7.24
N LEU A 76 11.57 3.79 -6.52
CA LEU A 76 12.88 3.50 -7.14
C LEU A 76 12.86 2.26 -8.02
N LEU A 77 12.05 1.26 -7.67
CA LEU A 77 11.96 0.00 -8.42
C LEU A 77 11.08 0.11 -9.67
N LEU A 78 9.99 0.89 -9.59
CA LEU A 78 9.04 1.07 -10.70
C LEU A 78 9.28 2.35 -11.50
N GLY A 79 9.90 3.36 -10.88
CA GLY A 79 10.18 4.64 -11.51
C GLY A 79 11.25 4.51 -12.58
N GLY A 80 10.94 5.01 -13.79
CA GLY A 80 11.94 5.20 -14.84
C GLY A 80 12.79 6.45 -14.59
N PRO A 81 13.78 6.73 -15.47
CA PRO A 81 14.58 7.94 -15.38
C PRO A 81 13.70 9.20 -15.37
N GLY A 82 13.83 10.01 -14.31
CA GLY A 82 13.04 11.24 -14.14
C GLY A 82 11.66 11.08 -13.50
N ALA A 83 11.29 9.88 -13.07
CA ALA A 83 10.06 9.69 -12.30
C ALA A 83 10.14 10.33 -10.90
N PRO A 84 9.03 10.90 -10.39
CA PRO A 84 9.02 11.48 -9.06
C PRO A 84 9.18 10.39 -7.99
N VAL A 85 10.22 10.53 -7.15
CA VAL A 85 10.47 9.64 -6.02
C VAL A 85 9.77 10.20 -4.78
N GLY A 86 9.13 9.32 -3.99
CA GLY A 86 8.45 9.68 -2.74
C GLY A 86 6.93 9.81 -2.86
N VAL A 87 6.37 9.68 -4.04
CA VAL A 87 4.91 9.77 -4.23
C VAL A 87 4.20 8.57 -3.60
N SER A 88 4.71 7.36 -3.82
CA SER A 88 4.18 6.15 -3.17
C SER A 88 4.41 6.17 -1.66
N ALA A 89 5.55 6.72 -1.22
CA ALA A 89 5.83 6.89 0.21
C ALA A 89 4.80 7.82 0.88
N LEU A 90 4.53 8.96 0.25
CA LEU A 90 3.49 9.89 0.70
C LEU A 90 2.12 9.20 0.73
N GLY A 91 1.79 8.48 -0.34
CA GLY A 91 0.53 7.73 -0.44
C GLY A 91 0.34 6.72 0.68
N PHE A 92 1.35 5.92 1.00
CA PHE A 92 1.29 4.94 2.09
C PHE A 92 1.09 5.61 3.46
N VAL A 93 1.79 6.72 3.71
CA VAL A 93 1.62 7.49 4.94
C VAL A 93 0.22 8.09 5.03
N LEU A 94 -0.31 8.63 3.94
CA LEU A 94 -1.66 9.19 3.89
C LEU A 94 -2.73 8.12 4.08
N ILE A 95 -2.61 6.95 3.43
CA ILE A 95 -3.52 5.81 3.65
C ILE A 95 -3.52 5.43 5.13
N ARG A 96 -2.32 5.24 5.73
CA ARG A 96 -2.22 4.94 7.16
C ARG A 96 -2.88 6.02 8.03
N ALA A 97 -2.58 7.28 7.79
CA ALA A 97 -3.14 8.39 8.55
C ALA A 97 -4.67 8.43 8.45
N ALA A 98 -5.21 8.28 7.24
CA ALA A 98 -6.65 8.25 6.99
C ALA A 98 -7.33 7.06 7.69
N VAL A 99 -6.74 5.85 7.60
CA VAL A 99 -7.28 4.66 8.25
C VAL A 99 -7.26 4.81 9.77
N VAL A 100 -6.14 5.26 10.35
CA VAL A 100 -6.01 5.44 11.79
C VAL A 100 -6.98 6.51 12.32
N ALA A 101 -7.12 7.63 11.60
CA ALA A 101 -8.06 8.69 11.96
C ALA A 101 -9.53 8.24 11.93
N ASN A 102 -9.87 7.36 10.98
CA ASN A 102 -11.24 6.86 10.79
C ASN A 102 -11.46 5.44 11.34
N ARG A 103 -10.50 4.91 12.10
CA ARG A 103 -10.51 3.52 12.58
C ARG A 103 -11.80 3.17 13.32
N ARG A 104 -12.34 4.10 14.11
CA ARG A 104 -13.59 3.92 14.86
C ARG A 104 -14.80 3.59 13.98
N TYR A 105 -14.80 4.03 12.73
CA TYR A 105 -15.89 3.78 11.76
C TYR A 105 -15.65 2.53 10.90
N LEU A 106 -14.40 2.06 10.85
CA LEU A 106 -13.99 0.94 10.01
C LEU A 106 -13.85 -0.38 10.79
N VAL A 107 -13.65 -0.31 12.11
CA VAL A 107 -13.54 -1.50 12.97
C VAL A 107 -14.94 -1.93 13.41
N GLY A 108 -15.23 -3.23 13.29
CA GLY A 108 -16.51 -3.81 13.70
C GLY A 108 -17.65 -3.69 12.71
N VAL A 109 -17.42 -3.07 11.54
CA VAL A 109 -18.41 -3.02 10.46
C VAL A 109 -18.28 -4.24 9.55
N PRO A 110 -19.37 -4.63 8.83
CA PRO A 110 -19.31 -5.69 7.83
C PRO A 110 -18.23 -5.46 6.79
N PHE A 111 -17.67 -6.55 6.26
CA PHE A 111 -16.58 -6.53 5.26
C PHE A 111 -16.86 -5.58 4.08
N LEU A 112 -18.09 -5.51 3.62
CA LEU A 112 -18.49 -4.64 2.50
C LEU A 112 -18.17 -3.17 2.77
N PHE A 113 -18.43 -2.67 3.98
CA PHE A 113 -18.13 -1.27 4.35
C PHE A 113 -16.63 -1.03 4.45
N GLN A 114 -15.85 -1.99 4.96
CA GLN A 114 -14.39 -1.90 4.95
C GLN A 114 -13.85 -1.88 3.52
N TRP A 115 -14.41 -2.69 2.64
CA TRP A 115 -14.06 -2.72 1.21
C TRP A 115 -14.36 -1.39 0.51
N ILE A 116 -15.53 -0.81 0.75
CA ILE A 116 -15.88 0.52 0.22
C ILE A 116 -14.89 1.58 0.72
N GLY A 117 -14.57 1.57 2.02
CA GLY A 117 -13.57 2.47 2.61
C GLY A 117 -12.20 2.32 1.95
N PHE A 118 -11.77 1.09 1.68
CA PHE A 118 -10.55 0.81 0.95
C PHE A 118 -10.60 1.36 -0.48
N CYS A 119 -11.66 1.10 -1.23
CA CYS A 119 -11.82 1.60 -2.60
C CYS A 119 -11.75 3.13 -2.66
N LEU A 120 -12.39 3.85 -1.72
CA LEU A 120 -12.32 5.30 -1.65
C LEU A 120 -10.91 5.82 -1.37
N LEU A 121 -10.16 5.15 -0.46
CA LEU A 121 -8.78 5.52 -0.16
C LEU A 121 -7.84 5.27 -1.33
N ILE A 122 -8.02 4.16 -2.04
CA ILE A 122 -7.22 3.87 -3.24
C ILE A 122 -7.55 4.85 -4.37
N LEU A 123 -8.81 5.22 -4.55
CA LEU A 123 -9.18 6.26 -5.51
C LEU A 123 -8.44 7.58 -5.20
N GLY A 124 -8.44 8.00 -3.94
CA GLY A 124 -7.69 9.17 -3.48
C GLY A 124 -6.19 9.03 -3.72
N TYR A 125 -5.61 7.87 -3.44
CA TYR A 125 -4.19 7.58 -3.68
C TYR A 125 -3.84 7.69 -5.17
N VAL A 126 -4.57 7.02 -6.05
CA VAL A 126 -4.35 7.06 -7.51
C VAL A 126 -4.48 8.50 -8.04
N PHE A 127 -5.46 9.25 -7.53
CA PHE A 127 -5.64 10.66 -7.90
C PHE A 127 -4.46 11.53 -7.47
N ILE A 128 -3.92 11.34 -6.27
CA ILE A 128 -2.72 12.03 -5.78
C ILE A 128 -1.52 11.70 -6.66
N VAL A 129 -1.28 10.42 -6.96
CA VAL A 129 -0.19 9.98 -7.84
C VAL A 129 -0.31 10.63 -9.21
N TRP A 130 -1.50 10.64 -9.78
CA TRP A 130 -1.76 11.25 -11.08
C TRP A 130 -1.46 12.76 -11.07
N ILE A 131 -1.95 13.51 -10.08
CA ILE A 131 -1.68 14.95 -9.95
C ILE A 131 -0.18 15.21 -9.82
N PHE A 132 0.51 14.50 -8.92
CA PHE A 132 1.95 14.70 -8.73
C PHE A 132 2.72 14.41 -10.02
N THR A 133 2.38 13.36 -10.73
CA THR A 133 3.02 13.01 -11.99
C THR A 133 2.74 14.07 -13.06
N ALA A 134 1.50 14.56 -13.15
CA ALA A 134 1.12 15.62 -14.09
C ALA A 134 1.88 16.94 -13.83
N ILE A 135 2.01 17.33 -12.55
CA ILE A 135 2.78 18.52 -12.16
C ILE A 135 4.26 18.33 -12.45
N TRP A 136 4.81 17.14 -12.15
CA TRP A 136 6.23 16.86 -12.35
C TRP A 136 6.65 16.85 -13.82
N THR A 137 5.82 16.27 -14.67
CA THR A 137 6.12 16.16 -16.11
C THR A 137 5.73 17.39 -16.92
N TRP A 138 4.99 18.36 -16.32
CA TRP A 138 4.43 19.53 -17.02
C TRP A 138 3.63 19.18 -18.29
N THR A 139 3.10 17.96 -18.35
CA THR A 139 2.32 17.45 -19.48
C THR A 139 0.92 17.06 -19.03
N ASN A 140 -0.06 17.25 -19.93
CA ASN A 140 -1.38 16.66 -19.77
C ASN A 140 -1.25 15.13 -19.93
N ILE A 141 -1.16 14.42 -18.82
CA ILE A 141 -1.13 12.96 -18.82
C ILE A 141 -2.56 12.45 -18.95
N ASP A 142 -2.76 11.55 -19.91
CA ASP A 142 -4.03 10.83 -20.03
C ASP A 142 -4.37 10.12 -18.69
N PRO A 143 -5.53 10.36 -18.08
CA PRO A 143 -5.95 9.68 -16.87
C PRO A 143 -6.31 8.21 -17.09
N GLY A 144 -6.41 7.75 -18.34
CA GLY A 144 -6.78 6.39 -18.70
C GLY A 144 -6.01 5.30 -17.96
N PRO A 145 -4.66 5.32 -17.91
CA PRO A 145 -3.87 4.35 -17.16
C PRO A 145 -4.16 4.33 -15.65
N ALA A 146 -4.40 5.50 -15.04
CA ALA A 146 -4.73 5.59 -13.62
C ALA A 146 -6.11 4.99 -13.33
N VAL A 147 -7.08 5.24 -14.20
CA VAL A 147 -8.42 4.66 -14.11
C VAL A 147 -8.39 3.15 -14.32
N SER A 148 -7.61 2.64 -15.27
CA SER A 148 -7.48 1.20 -15.52
C SER A 148 -6.86 0.47 -14.33
N GLN A 149 -5.84 1.02 -13.68
CA GLN A 149 -5.26 0.47 -12.46
C GLN A 149 -6.29 0.37 -11.32
N TYR A 150 -7.06 1.43 -11.12
CA TYR A 150 -8.10 1.46 -10.09
C TYR A 150 -9.18 0.41 -10.35
N LEU A 151 -9.69 0.35 -11.57
CA LEU A 151 -10.73 -0.62 -11.96
C LEU A 151 -10.22 -2.06 -11.85
N SER A 152 -8.98 -2.31 -12.24
CA SER A 152 -8.35 -3.62 -12.15
C SER A 152 -8.27 -4.11 -10.69
N LEU A 153 -7.95 -3.23 -9.74
CA LEU A 153 -7.90 -3.58 -8.33
C LEU A 153 -9.26 -3.92 -7.74
N ILE A 154 -10.30 -3.16 -8.13
CA ILE A 154 -11.68 -3.41 -7.64
C ILE A 154 -12.25 -4.72 -8.20
N HIS A 155 -11.82 -5.12 -9.39
CA HIS A 155 -12.34 -6.30 -10.08
C HIS A 155 -11.70 -7.62 -9.62
N ILE A 156 -10.59 -7.56 -8.88
CA ILE A 156 -9.95 -8.71 -8.24
C ILE A 156 -10.69 -9.10 -6.97
#